data_04c3154981e31c44fbe8420ad699b09a
#
_entry.id   04c3154981e31c44fbe8420ad699b09a
#
_cell.length_a   1.000
_cell.length_b   1.000
_cell.length_c   1.000
_cell.angle_alpha   90.00
_cell.angle_beta   90.00
_cell.angle_gamma   90.00
#
_symmetry.space_group_name_H-M   'P 1'
#
loop_
_entity.id
_entity.type
_entity.pdbx_description
1 polymer ?
#
loop_
_entity_poly.entity_id
_entity_poly.type
_entity_poly.pdbx_seq_one_letter_code
_entity_poly.pdbx_strand_id
1 'polypeptide(L)'
;MHRNRNYEPERVDTVVIGAGQAGLSVGYHLARRGKRFVILESHQRVGDSWRARWDSLRLFSPARFDGLDGMPFPATPHEFPRKDEMADYLESYAARFELPVRTGMQVRSVSRAGDRYLVAAGGTTFEADHVVVAMSSYQWPRIPDFASELDPSIIQLHSSEYRNLTQLRPAAC
;
A
#
# COMPACT_ATOMS: atom_id res chain seq x y z
N MET A 1 4.22 18.61 34.62
CA MET A 1 2.79 18.46 34.31
C MET A 1 2.62 18.50 32.80
N HIS A 2 2.62 17.35 32.11
CA HIS A 2 2.34 17.29 30.69
C HIS A 2 0.82 17.35 30.53
N ARG A 3 0.32 18.43 29.91
CA ARG A 3 -1.08 18.52 29.50
C ARG A 3 -1.34 17.45 28.46
N ASN A 4 -2.07 16.39 28.85
CA ASN A 4 -2.70 15.48 27.92
C ASN A 4 -3.64 16.33 27.04
N ARG A 5 -3.21 16.62 25.80
CA ARG A 5 -4.15 17.11 24.78
C ARG A 5 -5.04 15.92 24.45
N ASN A 6 -6.25 15.91 24.98
CA ASN A 6 -7.30 15.02 24.49
C ASN A 6 -7.55 15.41 23.01
N TYR A 7 -6.85 14.76 22.09
CA TYR A 7 -7.23 14.83 20.68
C TYR A 7 -8.49 14.00 20.54
N GLU A 8 -9.62 14.67 20.30
CA GLU A 8 -10.84 13.97 19.91
C GLU A 8 -10.57 13.19 18.63
N PRO A 9 -11.03 11.93 18.54
CA PRO A 9 -10.87 11.13 17.33
C PRO A 9 -11.51 11.81 16.12
N GLU A 10 -10.84 11.77 14.99
CA GLU A 10 -11.42 12.23 13.73
C GLU A 10 -12.50 11.26 13.27
N ARG A 11 -13.70 11.74 13.04
CA ARG A 11 -14.87 10.91 12.75
C ARG A 11 -15.12 10.81 11.25
N VAL A 12 -15.15 9.56 10.74
CA VAL A 12 -15.47 9.23 9.34
C VAL A 12 -16.41 8.02 9.28
N ASP A 13 -17.07 7.78 8.16
CA ASP A 13 -17.89 6.58 8.00
C ASP A 13 -17.00 5.35 7.78
N THR A 14 -15.89 5.50 7.02
CA THR A 14 -14.99 4.40 6.69
C THR A 14 -13.53 4.83 6.74
N VAL A 15 -12.68 4.02 7.36
CA VAL A 15 -11.22 4.08 7.22
C VAL A 15 -10.77 2.96 6.29
N VAL A 16 -10.02 3.31 5.24
CA VAL A 16 -9.37 2.35 4.33
C VAL A 16 -7.88 2.34 4.66
N ILE A 17 -7.33 1.16 4.93
CA ILE A 17 -5.91 0.99 5.28
C ILE A 17 -5.15 0.49 4.06
N GLY A 18 -4.30 1.35 3.49
CA GLY A 18 -3.50 1.12 2.29
C GLY A 18 -4.06 1.80 1.05
N ALA A 19 -3.21 2.54 0.33
CA ALA A 19 -3.50 3.21 -0.94
C ALA A 19 -2.92 2.47 -2.16
N GLY A 20 -2.96 1.14 -2.12
CA GLY A 20 -2.71 0.29 -3.29
C GLY A 20 -3.95 0.18 -4.18
N GLN A 21 -3.91 -0.70 -5.20
CA GLN A 21 -5.02 -0.91 -6.14
C GLN A 21 -6.36 -1.13 -5.43
N ALA A 22 -6.38 -2.03 -4.45
CA ALA A 22 -7.60 -2.38 -3.71
C ALA A 22 -8.15 -1.19 -2.91
N GLY A 23 -7.28 -0.48 -2.18
CA GLY A 23 -7.70 0.66 -1.36
C GLY A 23 -8.20 1.83 -2.19
N LEU A 24 -7.54 2.14 -3.31
CA LEU A 24 -7.97 3.19 -4.23
C LEU A 24 -9.27 2.84 -4.94
N SER A 25 -9.44 1.57 -5.36
CA SER A 25 -10.71 1.09 -5.94
C SER A 25 -11.86 1.20 -4.95
N VAL A 26 -11.66 0.79 -3.69
CA VAL A 26 -12.65 0.98 -2.61
C VAL A 26 -12.96 2.47 -2.44
N GLY A 27 -11.94 3.33 -2.39
CA GLY A 27 -12.10 4.77 -2.27
C GLY A 27 -12.95 5.37 -3.38
N TYR A 28 -12.70 4.97 -4.63
CA TYR A 28 -13.51 5.38 -5.77
C TYR A 28 -14.99 5.05 -5.59
N HIS A 29 -15.30 3.82 -5.18
CA HIS A 29 -16.69 3.41 -4.96
C HIS A 29 -17.35 4.07 -3.74
N LEU A 30 -16.59 4.38 -2.69
CA LEU A 30 -17.08 5.13 -1.53
C LEU A 30 -17.40 6.59 -1.92
N ALA A 31 -16.50 7.24 -2.68
CA ALA A 31 -16.70 8.60 -3.18
C ALA A 31 -17.96 8.69 -4.03
N ARG A 32 -18.16 7.75 -4.97
CA ARG A 32 -19.37 7.71 -5.81
C ARG A 32 -20.67 7.52 -5.03
N ARG A 33 -20.60 7.01 -3.81
CA ARG A 33 -21.73 6.82 -2.91
C ARG A 33 -21.90 7.97 -1.90
N GLY A 34 -21.09 9.02 -2.02
CA GLY A 34 -21.12 10.18 -1.12
C GLY A 34 -20.75 9.84 0.34
N LYS A 35 -19.96 8.78 0.57
CA LYS A 35 -19.53 8.39 1.90
C LYS A 35 -18.35 9.24 2.38
N ARG A 36 -18.31 9.59 3.66
CA ARG A 36 -17.16 10.22 4.29
C ARG A 36 -16.15 9.15 4.65
N PHE A 37 -14.95 9.23 4.07
CA PHE A 37 -13.91 8.23 4.31
C PHE A 37 -12.53 8.87 4.25
N VAL A 38 -11.54 8.12 4.70
CA VAL A 38 -10.11 8.44 4.53
C VAL A 38 -9.37 7.17 4.13
N ILE A 39 -8.36 7.32 3.28
CA ILE A 39 -7.43 6.25 2.92
C ILE A 39 -6.10 6.57 3.60
N LEU A 40 -5.59 5.64 4.43
CA LEU A 40 -4.34 5.80 5.16
C LEU A 40 -3.24 5.03 4.46
N GLU A 41 -2.18 5.72 4.03
CA GLU A 41 -1.02 5.14 3.37
C GLU A 41 0.23 5.34 4.22
N SER A 42 0.97 4.26 4.45
CA SER A 42 2.18 4.28 5.27
C SER A 42 3.37 4.96 4.59
N HIS A 43 3.47 4.85 3.27
CA HIS A 43 4.51 5.50 2.48
C HIS A 43 4.25 7.00 2.33
N GLN A 44 5.28 7.72 1.89
CA GLN A 44 5.18 9.17 1.69
C GLN A 44 4.39 9.56 0.43
N ARG A 45 4.22 8.60 -0.48
CA ARG A 45 3.62 8.81 -1.79
C ARG A 45 2.80 7.59 -2.22
N VAL A 46 1.67 7.81 -2.88
CA VAL A 46 0.90 6.72 -3.50
C VAL A 46 1.77 6.04 -4.56
N GLY A 47 1.72 4.71 -4.60
CA GLY A 47 2.52 3.92 -5.55
C GLY A 47 3.92 3.57 -5.07
N ASP A 48 4.43 4.09 -3.95
CA ASP A 48 5.78 3.80 -3.45
C ASP A 48 5.99 2.31 -3.14
N SER A 49 4.95 1.57 -2.80
CA SER A 49 5.01 0.11 -2.67
C SER A 49 5.41 -0.59 -3.98
N TRP A 50 5.08 -0.01 -5.13
CA TRP A 50 5.50 -0.48 -6.45
C TRP A 50 6.92 0.02 -6.79
N ARG A 51 7.21 1.30 -6.58
CA ARG A 51 8.54 1.88 -6.81
C ARG A 51 9.63 1.16 -6.03
N ALA A 52 9.30 0.67 -4.84
CA ALA A 52 10.20 -0.10 -3.99
C ALA A 52 10.47 -1.54 -4.45
N ARG A 53 9.86 -2.02 -5.53
CA ARG A 53 10.12 -3.36 -6.09
C ARG A 53 11.44 -3.41 -6.87
N TRP A 54 11.83 -4.60 -7.32
CA TRP A 54 13.04 -4.79 -8.11
C TRP A 54 12.97 -4.08 -9.47
N ASP A 55 14.13 -3.67 -9.97
CA ASP A 55 14.21 -2.74 -11.10
C ASP A 55 13.60 -3.28 -12.39
N SER A 56 13.71 -4.57 -12.66
CA SER A 56 13.19 -5.21 -13.86
C SER A 56 11.73 -5.66 -13.77
N LEU A 57 11.02 -5.33 -12.68
CA LEU A 57 9.63 -5.78 -12.51
C LEU A 57 8.73 -5.27 -13.64
N ARG A 58 8.02 -6.21 -14.24
CA ARG A 58 6.87 -5.98 -15.10
C ARG A 58 5.65 -6.67 -14.50
N LEU A 59 4.48 -6.12 -14.73
CA LEU A 59 3.22 -6.76 -14.36
C LEU A 59 3.06 -8.06 -15.14
N PHE A 60 2.33 -9.02 -14.55
CA PHE A 60 2.05 -10.32 -15.17
C PHE A 60 0.83 -10.27 -16.10
N SER A 61 0.02 -9.22 -15.97
CA SER A 61 -1.15 -8.97 -16.78
C SER A 61 -0.84 -7.94 -17.88
N PRO A 62 -1.46 -8.06 -19.05
CA PRO A 62 -1.44 -7.02 -20.06
C PRO A 62 -2.22 -5.78 -19.59
N ALA A 63 -1.79 -4.61 -20.03
CA ALA A 63 -2.32 -3.29 -19.63
C ALA A 63 -3.85 -3.16 -19.69
N ARG A 64 -4.49 -3.86 -20.63
CA ARG A 64 -5.98 -3.87 -20.73
C ARG A 64 -6.70 -4.40 -19.49
N PHE A 65 -6.00 -5.13 -18.60
CA PHE A 65 -6.55 -5.68 -17.36
C PHE A 65 -6.04 -4.95 -16.12
N ASP A 66 -5.13 -3.99 -16.25
CA ASP A 66 -4.46 -3.34 -15.14
C ASP A 66 -5.16 -2.03 -14.71
N GLY A 67 -6.15 -1.57 -15.48
CA GLY A 67 -6.95 -0.41 -15.14
C GLY A 67 -7.90 -0.67 -13.99
N LEU A 68 -8.16 0.37 -13.21
CA LEU A 68 -9.19 0.39 -12.17
C LEU A 68 -10.49 1.02 -12.73
N ASP A 69 -11.60 0.79 -12.05
CA ASP A 69 -12.90 1.34 -12.44
C ASP A 69 -12.84 2.86 -12.66
N GLY A 70 -13.37 3.31 -13.79
CA GLY A 70 -13.41 4.72 -14.17
C GLY A 70 -12.14 5.27 -14.83
N MET A 71 -11.04 4.49 -14.88
CA MET A 71 -9.78 4.93 -15.53
C MET A 71 -9.00 3.74 -16.10
N PRO A 72 -9.03 3.52 -17.43
CA PRO A 72 -8.20 2.51 -18.07
C PRO A 72 -6.71 2.76 -17.83
N PHE A 73 -5.90 1.69 -17.85
CA PHE A 73 -4.45 1.83 -17.79
C PHE A 73 -3.91 2.49 -19.05
N PRO A 74 -3.02 3.51 -18.95
CA PRO A 74 -2.60 4.33 -20.10
C PRO A 74 -1.43 3.70 -20.88
N ALA A 75 -1.62 2.50 -21.38
CA ALA A 75 -0.63 1.80 -22.22
C ALA A 75 -1.33 0.99 -23.32
N THR A 76 -0.55 0.51 -24.30
CA THR A 76 -1.04 -0.36 -25.37
C THR A 76 -1.66 -1.64 -24.76
N PRO A 77 -2.84 -2.10 -25.21
CA PRO A 77 -3.62 -3.15 -24.55
C PRO A 77 -2.88 -4.46 -24.26
N HIS A 78 -1.89 -4.81 -25.07
CA HIS A 78 -1.13 -6.07 -24.95
C HIS A 78 0.25 -5.90 -24.30
N GLU A 79 0.65 -4.69 -23.98
CA GLU A 79 1.91 -4.44 -23.27
C GLU A 79 1.80 -4.85 -21.80
N PHE A 80 2.95 -5.23 -21.23
CA PHE A 80 3.10 -5.56 -19.83
C PHE A 80 3.76 -4.37 -19.13
N PRO A 81 3.01 -3.58 -18.36
CA PRO A 81 3.53 -2.37 -17.71
C PRO A 81 4.69 -2.66 -16.76
N ARG A 82 5.55 -1.66 -16.57
CA ARG A 82 6.60 -1.69 -15.54
C ARG A 82 6.05 -1.23 -14.20
N LYS A 83 6.78 -1.56 -13.15
CA LYS A 83 6.45 -1.16 -11.77
C LYS A 83 6.23 0.34 -11.60
N ASP A 84 7.06 1.16 -12.26
CA ASP A 84 6.97 2.61 -12.13
C ASP A 84 5.76 3.17 -12.88
N GLU A 85 5.40 2.59 -14.04
CA GLU A 85 4.18 2.94 -14.76
C GLU A 85 2.92 2.62 -13.93
N MET A 86 2.94 1.48 -13.21
CA MET A 86 1.85 1.14 -12.28
C MET A 86 1.80 2.10 -11.08
N ALA A 87 2.96 2.48 -10.54
CA ALA A 87 3.03 3.44 -9.44
C ALA A 87 2.47 4.82 -9.84
N ASP A 88 2.85 5.31 -11.01
CA ASP A 88 2.40 6.59 -11.54
C ASP A 88 0.92 6.58 -11.93
N TYR A 89 0.43 5.44 -12.44
CA TYR A 89 -0.99 5.23 -12.67
C TYR A 89 -1.81 5.33 -11.38
N LEU A 90 -1.40 4.66 -10.30
CA LEU A 90 -2.11 4.70 -9.02
C LEU A 90 -2.12 6.11 -8.40
N GLU A 91 -1.02 6.84 -8.50
CA GLU A 91 -0.94 8.22 -8.06
C GLU A 91 -1.88 9.13 -8.87
N SER A 92 -1.86 8.97 -10.20
CA SER A 92 -2.75 9.69 -11.11
C SER A 92 -4.22 9.35 -10.87
N TYR A 93 -4.52 8.08 -10.53
CA TYR A 93 -5.87 7.64 -10.18
C TYR A 93 -6.38 8.34 -8.92
N ALA A 94 -5.56 8.35 -7.86
CA ALA A 94 -5.93 9.03 -6.62
C ALA A 94 -6.18 10.54 -6.84
N ALA A 95 -5.33 11.20 -7.62
CA ALA A 95 -5.46 12.61 -7.96
C ALA A 95 -6.70 12.88 -8.84
N ARG A 96 -6.93 12.07 -9.88
CA ARG A 96 -8.05 12.23 -10.82
C ARG A 96 -9.41 12.20 -10.12
N PHE A 97 -9.56 11.33 -9.14
CA PHE A 97 -10.81 11.15 -8.41
C PHE A 97 -10.83 11.87 -7.06
N GLU A 98 -9.83 12.71 -6.80
CA GLU A 98 -9.72 13.52 -5.57
C GLU A 98 -9.92 12.68 -4.30
N LEU A 99 -9.33 11.46 -4.31
CA LEU A 99 -9.50 10.53 -3.19
C LEU A 99 -8.80 11.08 -1.94
N PRO A 100 -9.42 11.03 -0.75
CA PRO A 100 -8.86 11.59 0.48
C PRO A 100 -7.77 10.67 1.05
N VAL A 101 -6.64 10.57 0.33
CA VAL A 101 -5.47 9.80 0.75
C VAL A 101 -4.61 10.64 1.68
N ARG A 102 -4.24 10.09 2.84
CA ARG A 102 -3.25 10.65 3.75
C ARG A 102 -2.03 9.75 3.76
N THR A 103 -0.92 10.28 3.27
CA THR A 103 0.37 9.60 3.21
C THR A 103 1.17 9.78 4.50
N GLY A 104 2.19 8.93 4.73
CA GLY A 104 2.96 8.93 5.98
C GLY A 104 2.17 8.46 7.21
N MET A 105 0.99 7.85 7.00
CA MET A 105 0.05 7.44 8.04
C MET A 105 0.13 5.94 8.29
N GLN A 106 1.19 5.49 8.95
CA GLN A 106 1.28 4.09 9.36
C GLN A 106 0.25 3.77 10.44
N VAL A 107 -0.65 2.85 10.14
CA VAL A 107 -1.63 2.32 11.10
C VAL A 107 -0.89 1.40 12.08
N ARG A 108 -1.04 1.68 13.37
CA ARG A 108 -0.42 0.91 14.46
C ARG A 108 -1.38 -0.06 15.11
N SER A 109 -2.64 0.33 15.21
CA SER A 109 -3.67 -0.51 15.81
C SER A 109 -5.05 -0.22 15.26
N VAL A 110 -5.88 -1.25 15.26
CA VAL A 110 -7.32 -1.17 15.04
C VAL A 110 -7.96 -1.87 16.23
N SER A 111 -8.86 -1.20 16.93
CA SER A 111 -9.60 -1.73 18.06
C SER A 111 -11.07 -1.42 17.94
N ARG A 112 -11.91 -2.19 18.62
CA ARG A 112 -13.35 -1.95 18.68
C ARG A 112 -13.69 -1.17 19.94
N ALA A 113 -14.53 -0.14 19.79
CA ALA A 113 -15.05 0.69 20.87
C ALA A 113 -16.57 0.79 20.73
N GLY A 114 -17.30 -0.06 21.45
CA GLY A 114 -18.74 -0.22 21.28
C GLY A 114 -19.06 -0.74 19.86
N ASP A 115 -19.88 0.00 19.13
CA ASP A 115 -20.29 -0.35 17.76
C ASP A 115 -19.36 0.21 16.67
N ARG A 116 -18.26 0.89 17.08
CA ARG A 116 -17.33 1.57 16.20
C ARG A 116 -15.93 1.00 16.28
N TYR A 117 -15.09 1.43 15.37
CA TYR A 117 -13.67 1.12 15.33
C TYR A 117 -12.85 2.37 15.67
N LEU A 118 -11.78 2.18 16.43
CA LEU A 118 -10.72 3.17 16.61
C LEU A 118 -9.49 2.72 15.85
N VAL A 119 -8.99 3.60 14.98
CA VAL A 119 -7.80 3.35 14.15
C VAL A 119 -6.73 4.36 14.54
N ALA A 120 -5.61 3.90 15.12
CA ALA A 120 -4.49 4.76 15.48
C ALA A 120 -3.45 4.77 14.35
N ALA A 121 -3.17 5.95 13.79
CA ALA A 121 -2.22 6.14 12.69
C ALA A 121 -1.55 7.52 12.76
N GLY A 122 -0.24 7.61 12.53
CA GLY A 122 0.48 8.87 12.39
C GLY A 122 0.33 9.86 13.56
N GLY A 123 0.04 9.36 14.78
CA GLY A 123 -0.21 10.21 15.95
C GLY A 123 -1.65 10.72 16.06
N THR A 124 -2.53 10.36 15.14
CA THR A 124 -3.97 10.66 15.12
C THR A 124 -4.78 9.40 15.39
N THR A 125 -5.95 9.55 16.00
CA THR A 125 -6.94 8.48 16.14
C THR A 125 -8.16 8.81 15.29
N PHE A 126 -8.61 7.83 14.49
CA PHE A 126 -9.85 7.91 13.72
C PHE A 126 -10.92 7.06 14.38
N GLU A 127 -12.15 7.54 14.42
CA GLU A 127 -13.32 6.77 14.81
C GLU A 127 -14.18 6.52 13.57
N ALA A 128 -14.47 5.24 13.28
CA ALA A 128 -15.17 4.85 12.05
C ALA A 128 -16.23 3.78 12.31
N ASP A 129 -17.29 3.79 11.48
CA ASP A 129 -18.28 2.71 11.48
C ASP A 129 -17.74 1.45 10.79
N HIS A 130 -16.84 1.65 9.80
CA HIS A 130 -16.25 0.57 9.01
C HIS A 130 -14.74 0.74 8.86
N VAL A 131 -14.02 -0.39 8.81
CA VAL A 131 -12.60 -0.43 8.45
C VAL A 131 -12.41 -1.42 7.32
N VAL A 132 -11.72 -0.96 6.26
CA VAL A 132 -11.32 -1.81 5.14
C VAL A 132 -9.81 -2.01 5.19
N VAL A 133 -9.38 -3.25 5.37
CA VAL A 133 -7.96 -3.60 5.34
C VAL A 133 -7.58 -3.94 3.90
N ALA A 134 -6.89 -3.01 3.24
CA ALA A 134 -6.46 -3.10 1.85
C ALA A 134 -4.92 -3.10 1.71
N MET A 135 -4.23 -3.48 2.76
CA MET A 135 -2.78 -3.59 2.80
C MET A 135 -2.33 -5.00 2.45
N SER A 136 -1.16 -5.12 1.83
CA SER A 136 -0.49 -6.39 1.60
C SER A 136 0.29 -6.84 2.85
N SER A 137 0.49 -8.14 3.02
CA SER A 137 1.42 -8.70 4.02
C SER A 137 2.90 -8.67 3.55
N TYR A 138 3.17 -8.22 2.34
CA TYR A 138 4.49 -8.24 1.70
C TYR A 138 5.56 -7.42 2.44
N GLN A 139 5.17 -6.47 3.24
CA GLN A 139 6.05 -5.66 4.09
C GLN A 139 6.63 -6.41 5.29
N TRP A 140 6.13 -7.59 5.59
CA TRP A 140 6.62 -8.44 6.67
C TRP A 140 7.29 -9.69 6.07
N PRO A 141 8.62 -9.64 5.86
CA PRO A 141 9.36 -10.79 5.35
C PRO A 141 9.19 -12.02 6.27
N ARG A 142 8.81 -13.14 5.68
CA ARG A 142 8.82 -14.41 6.40
C ARG A 142 10.07 -15.18 5.99
N ILE A 143 11.00 -15.28 6.91
CA ILE A 143 12.24 -16.05 6.74
C ILE A 143 12.00 -17.45 7.29
N PRO A 144 12.24 -18.52 6.52
CA PRO A 144 12.14 -19.90 7.02
C PRO A 144 13.17 -20.17 8.11
N ASP A 145 12.82 -21.01 9.10
CA ASP A 145 13.67 -21.30 10.26
C ASP A 145 15.03 -21.87 9.86
N PHE A 146 15.07 -22.71 8.82
CA PHE A 146 16.31 -23.31 8.30
C PHE A 146 17.26 -22.31 7.63
N ALA A 147 16.85 -21.06 7.40
CA ALA A 147 17.71 -20.06 6.78
C ALA A 147 18.99 -19.78 7.59
N SER A 148 18.91 -19.92 8.91
CA SER A 148 20.06 -19.78 9.81
C SER A 148 21.04 -20.98 9.76
N GLU A 149 20.63 -22.11 9.18
CA GLU A 149 21.43 -23.32 9.03
C GLU A 149 22.25 -23.34 7.73
N LEU A 150 21.97 -22.40 6.81
CA LEU A 150 22.69 -22.30 5.54
C LEU A 150 24.11 -21.78 5.75
N ASP A 151 25.04 -22.23 4.89
CA ASP A 151 26.42 -21.75 4.91
C ASP A 151 26.47 -20.21 4.82
N PRO A 152 27.25 -19.52 5.67
CA PRO A 152 27.32 -18.04 5.69
C PRO A 152 27.80 -17.42 4.37
N SER A 153 28.41 -18.19 3.48
CA SER A 153 28.80 -17.72 2.14
C SER A 153 27.62 -17.57 1.17
N ILE A 154 26.48 -18.20 1.48
CA ILE A 154 25.26 -18.11 0.68
C ILE A 154 24.59 -16.77 0.92
N ILE A 155 24.39 -15.99 -0.16
CA ILE A 155 23.63 -14.75 -0.08
C ILE A 155 22.14 -15.08 0.07
N GLN A 156 21.58 -14.67 1.19
CA GLN A 156 20.15 -14.78 1.45
C GLN A 156 19.49 -13.42 1.27
N LEU A 157 18.49 -13.34 0.41
CA LEU A 157 17.75 -12.12 0.13
C LEU A 157 16.25 -12.41 0.13
N HIS A 158 15.49 -11.65 0.89
CA HIS A 158 14.04 -11.64 0.74
C HIS A 158 13.64 -10.82 -0.49
N SER A 159 12.54 -11.19 -1.15
CA SER A 159 12.06 -10.50 -2.36
C SER A 159 11.73 -9.01 -2.14
N SER A 160 11.48 -8.57 -0.89
CA SER A 160 11.33 -7.14 -0.55
C SER A 160 12.66 -6.37 -0.55
N GLU A 161 13.79 -7.05 -0.43
CA GLU A 161 15.14 -6.47 -0.36
C GLU A 161 15.86 -6.54 -1.70
N TYR A 162 15.49 -7.49 -2.55
CA TYR A 162 16.07 -7.62 -3.87
C TYR A 162 15.70 -6.43 -4.77
N ARG A 163 16.70 -5.86 -5.43
CA ARG A 163 16.57 -4.76 -6.40
C ARG A 163 17.04 -5.15 -7.79
N ASN A 164 18.25 -5.68 -7.89
CA ASN A 164 18.84 -6.05 -9.18
C ASN A 164 20.01 -7.02 -9.00
N LEU A 165 20.57 -7.45 -10.13
CA LEU A 165 21.64 -8.45 -10.18
C LEU A 165 22.94 -8.04 -9.46
N THR A 166 23.18 -6.75 -9.22
CA THR A 166 24.41 -6.30 -8.53
C THR A 166 24.49 -6.75 -7.07
N GLN A 167 23.35 -7.14 -6.49
CA GLN A 167 23.29 -7.70 -5.14
C GLN A 167 23.69 -9.17 -5.09
N LEU A 168 23.79 -9.84 -6.23
CA LEU A 168 24.17 -11.23 -6.34
C LEU A 168 25.66 -11.35 -6.67
N ARG A 169 26.35 -12.36 -6.10
CA ARG A 169 27.72 -12.65 -6.52
C ARG A 169 27.70 -13.26 -7.92
N PRO A 170 28.69 -12.95 -8.78
CA PRO A 170 28.87 -13.73 -10.00
C PRO A 170 28.99 -15.21 -9.67
N ALA A 171 28.30 -16.08 -10.39
CA ALA A 171 28.51 -17.50 -10.28
C ALA A 171 29.99 -17.79 -10.57
N ALA A 172 30.66 -18.48 -9.68
CA ALA A 172 31.97 -19.03 -9.99
C ALA A 172 31.78 -20.09 -11.10
N CYS A 173 32.30 -19.81 -12.32
CA CYS A 173 32.34 -20.75 -13.41
C CYS A 173 33.36 -21.87 -13.11
#